data_c236d2d9705a6e4cd53c4d958d6f2a40
#
_entry.id   c236d2d9705a6e4cd53c4d958d6f2a40
#
_cell.length_a   1.000
_cell.length_b   1.000
_cell.length_c   1.000
_cell.angle_alpha   90.00
_cell.angle_beta   90.00
_cell.angle_gamma   90.00
#
_symmetry.space_group_name_H-M   'P 1'
#
loop_
_entity.id
_entity.type
_entity.pdbx_description
1 polymer ?
#
loop_
_entity_poly.entity_id
_entity_poly.type
_entity_poly.pdbx_seq_one_letter_code
_entity_poly.pdbx_strand_id
1 'polypeptide(L)'
;MKVRTNEEVSKALAEHKPVIALESTIISHGMPYPQNVETALKVEAIIREHGGVPATVGIIDGEAVVGMTPEEIEEFGKRGLSIPKVSRRDIPVIIANKSWGASTVATTMILAAKAGVEFFVTGGIGGVHRGAETTFDISADLEELGNTNVTVICAGAKAILDLPKTLEILETKGVPVLGFQTDELPAFYTRKSGLKVDHKLESYAEAAEIIHAKRDFGLDGGVLITNPIPEEYSMDTDAINAVIDSAIKEMDEKGIKGKECTPFLLAKIAEITGGKSLESNIQLVFNNAAVGTEIAKEYYK
;
A
#
# COMPACT_ATOMS: atom_id res chain seq x y z
N MET A 1 -12.78 -20.05 -5.90
CA MET A 1 -13.70 -18.93 -5.62
C MET A 1 -13.41 -17.84 -6.63
N LYS A 2 -14.44 -17.26 -7.26
CA LYS A 2 -14.30 -16.21 -8.27
C LYS A 2 -14.24 -14.86 -7.55
N VAL A 3 -13.36 -13.96 -7.98
CA VAL A 3 -13.31 -12.57 -7.53
C VAL A 3 -14.29 -11.78 -8.40
N ARG A 4 -15.12 -10.93 -7.79
CA ARG A 4 -16.00 -10.01 -8.51
C ARG A 4 -15.19 -8.80 -9.00
N THR A 5 -15.33 -8.49 -10.27
CA THR A 5 -14.80 -7.26 -10.87
C THR A 5 -15.97 -6.43 -11.42
N ASN A 6 -15.87 -5.10 -11.40
CA ASN A 6 -16.84 -4.25 -12.09
C ASN A 6 -16.61 -4.30 -13.61
N GLU A 7 -17.51 -3.70 -14.38
CA GLU A 7 -17.47 -3.72 -15.85
C GLU A 7 -16.21 -3.03 -16.41
N GLU A 8 -15.81 -1.89 -15.83
CA GLU A 8 -14.64 -1.12 -16.23
C GLU A 8 -13.35 -1.96 -16.08
N VAL A 9 -13.15 -2.59 -14.91
CA VAL A 9 -12.02 -3.47 -14.62
C VAL A 9 -12.04 -4.71 -15.51
N SER A 10 -13.20 -5.37 -15.65
CA SER A 10 -13.32 -6.58 -16.48
C SER A 10 -12.96 -6.31 -17.94
N LYS A 11 -13.43 -5.18 -18.47
CA LYS A 11 -13.13 -4.75 -19.84
C LYS A 11 -11.64 -4.41 -20.02
N ALA A 12 -11.06 -3.66 -19.07
CA ALA A 12 -9.66 -3.28 -19.14
C ALA A 12 -8.73 -4.50 -19.10
N LEU A 13 -9.02 -5.48 -18.25
CA LEU A 13 -8.26 -6.74 -18.19
C LEU A 13 -8.35 -7.53 -19.50
N ALA A 14 -9.55 -7.62 -20.10
CA ALA A 14 -9.76 -8.30 -21.39
C ALA A 14 -9.06 -7.60 -22.56
N GLU A 15 -8.89 -6.28 -22.47
CA GLU A 15 -8.21 -5.45 -23.47
C GLU A 15 -6.69 -5.26 -23.18
N HIS A 16 -6.14 -5.95 -22.18
CA HIS A 16 -4.75 -5.79 -21.73
C HIS A 16 -4.36 -4.34 -21.43
N LYS A 17 -5.27 -3.60 -20.77
CA LYS A 17 -5.03 -2.23 -20.35
C LYS A 17 -4.52 -2.16 -18.90
N PRO A 18 -3.79 -1.10 -18.52
CA PRO A 18 -3.28 -0.96 -17.16
C PRO A 18 -4.41 -0.84 -16.14
N VAL A 19 -4.52 -1.83 -15.25
CA VAL A 19 -5.42 -1.83 -14.09
C VAL A 19 -4.58 -1.69 -12.84
N ILE A 20 -4.95 -0.74 -11.97
CA ILE A 20 -4.22 -0.41 -10.75
C ILE A 20 -5.08 -0.75 -9.53
N ALA A 21 -4.65 -1.75 -8.78
CA ALA A 21 -5.28 -2.09 -7.51
C ALA A 21 -5.04 -0.99 -6.45
N LEU A 22 -6.01 -0.82 -5.55
CA LEU A 22 -5.96 0.09 -4.41
C LEU A 22 -6.48 -0.63 -3.16
N GLU A 23 -5.81 -0.46 -2.02
CA GLU A 23 -6.28 -1.04 -0.76
C GLU A 23 -7.46 -0.28 -0.16
N SER A 24 -8.26 -0.94 0.69
CA SER A 24 -9.37 -0.30 1.40
C SER A 24 -9.13 -0.05 2.89
N THR A 25 -8.00 -0.53 3.44
CA THR A 25 -7.63 -0.18 4.83
C THR A 25 -7.44 1.33 4.99
N ILE A 26 -6.90 2.02 3.98
CA ILE A 26 -6.76 3.48 4.02
C ILE A 26 -8.12 4.19 4.14
N ILE A 27 -9.19 3.60 3.58
CA ILE A 27 -10.55 4.14 3.65
C ILE A 27 -11.14 3.91 5.04
N SER A 28 -11.09 2.67 5.55
CA SER A 28 -11.78 2.31 6.78
C SER A 28 -10.99 2.63 8.05
N HIS A 29 -9.64 2.67 7.98
CA HIS A 29 -8.77 2.79 9.15
C HIS A 29 -7.72 3.90 9.05
N GLY A 30 -7.62 4.57 7.90
CA GLY A 30 -6.55 5.55 7.66
C GLY A 30 -6.95 6.99 7.92
N MET A 31 -8.23 7.33 7.77
CA MET A 31 -8.72 8.72 7.81
C MET A 31 -10.15 8.78 8.32
N PRO A 32 -10.59 9.93 8.91
CA PRO A 32 -11.98 10.13 9.27
C PRO A 32 -12.87 10.35 8.04
N TYR A 33 -14.16 9.99 8.16
CA TYR A 33 -15.19 10.37 7.19
C TYR A 33 -15.49 11.87 7.29
N PRO A 34 -15.71 12.62 6.19
CA PRO A 34 -15.78 12.16 4.79
C PRO A 34 -14.43 12.16 4.04
N GLN A 35 -13.35 12.64 4.66
CA GLN A 35 -12.03 12.79 4.02
C GLN A 35 -11.47 11.47 3.44
N ASN A 36 -11.78 10.34 4.08
CA ASN A 36 -11.38 9.01 3.60
C ASN A 36 -11.98 8.68 2.22
N VAL A 37 -13.26 8.96 2.00
CA VAL A 37 -13.95 8.77 0.73
C VAL A 37 -13.43 9.73 -0.33
N GLU A 38 -13.33 11.02 0.01
CA GLU A 38 -12.83 12.06 -0.89
C GLU A 38 -11.42 11.71 -1.38
N THR A 39 -10.55 11.23 -0.48
CA THR A 39 -9.19 10.79 -0.83
C THR A 39 -9.22 9.57 -1.75
N ALA A 40 -10.00 8.54 -1.43
CA ALA A 40 -10.09 7.33 -2.25
C ALA A 40 -10.58 7.63 -3.67
N LEU A 41 -11.65 8.41 -3.81
CA LEU A 41 -12.19 8.81 -5.10
C LEU A 41 -11.21 9.70 -5.90
N LYS A 42 -10.45 10.57 -5.20
CA LYS A 42 -9.40 11.37 -5.86
C LYS A 42 -8.23 10.52 -6.36
N VAL A 43 -7.81 9.50 -5.61
CA VAL A 43 -6.79 8.53 -6.09
C VAL A 43 -7.28 7.81 -7.35
N GLU A 44 -8.53 7.34 -7.37
CA GLU A 44 -9.11 6.73 -8.58
C GLU A 44 -9.16 7.72 -9.76
N ALA A 45 -9.52 8.97 -9.50
CA ALA A 45 -9.53 10.01 -10.53
C ALA A 45 -8.13 10.24 -11.12
N ILE A 46 -7.08 10.32 -10.31
CA ILE A 46 -5.69 10.47 -10.74
C ILE A 46 -5.29 9.30 -11.65
N ILE A 47 -5.61 8.06 -11.27
CA ILE A 47 -5.32 6.88 -12.10
C ILE A 47 -5.99 7.01 -13.48
N ARG A 48 -7.27 7.44 -13.53
CA ARG A 48 -7.99 7.67 -14.80
C ARG A 48 -7.39 8.83 -15.61
N GLU A 49 -7.03 9.93 -14.97
CA GLU A 49 -6.36 11.09 -15.60
C GLU A 49 -5.04 10.69 -16.28
N HIS A 50 -4.32 9.70 -15.70
CA HIS A 50 -3.10 9.12 -16.26
C HIS A 50 -3.35 7.96 -17.24
N GLY A 51 -4.60 7.61 -17.53
CA GLY A 51 -4.97 6.62 -18.55
C GLY A 51 -5.00 5.17 -18.05
N GLY A 52 -4.95 4.94 -16.74
CA GLY A 52 -5.17 3.64 -16.11
C GLY A 52 -6.62 3.43 -15.68
N VAL A 53 -6.93 2.22 -15.23
CA VAL A 53 -8.22 1.84 -14.65
C VAL A 53 -8.01 1.51 -13.18
N PRO A 54 -8.63 2.25 -12.24
CA PRO A 54 -8.51 1.95 -10.81
C PRO A 54 -9.37 0.76 -10.42
N ALA A 55 -8.89 0.00 -9.46
CA ALA A 55 -9.58 -1.16 -8.92
C ALA A 55 -9.43 -1.21 -7.38
N THR A 56 -10.30 -0.49 -6.67
CA THR A 56 -10.33 -0.53 -5.21
C THR A 56 -10.79 -1.90 -4.73
N VAL A 57 -10.04 -2.50 -3.79
CA VAL A 57 -10.14 -3.91 -3.39
C VAL A 57 -10.68 -4.05 -1.96
N GLY A 58 -11.54 -5.04 -1.75
CA GLY A 58 -12.03 -5.42 -0.44
C GLY A 58 -12.88 -6.67 -0.44
N ILE A 59 -13.56 -6.94 0.66
CA ILE A 59 -14.53 -8.03 0.79
C ILE A 59 -15.86 -7.45 1.22
N ILE A 60 -16.93 -7.77 0.51
CA ILE A 60 -18.30 -7.27 0.74
C ILE A 60 -19.22 -8.48 0.85
N ASP A 61 -19.90 -8.64 2.00
CA ASP A 61 -20.81 -9.75 2.27
C ASP A 61 -20.19 -11.14 1.99
N GLY A 62 -18.87 -11.27 2.26
CA GLY A 62 -18.09 -12.48 2.00
C GLY A 62 -17.66 -12.68 0.55
N GLU A 63 -17.95 -11.75 -0.34
CA GLU A 63 -17.47 -11.77 -1.72
C GLU A 63 -16.19 -10.93 -1.86
N ALA A 64 -15.16 -11.50 -2.46
CA ALA A 64 -13.94 -10.78 -2.81
C ALA A 64 -14.19 -9.85 -4.01
N VAL A 65 -13.89 -8.57 -3.87
CA VAL A 65 -14.16 -7.52 -4.85
C VAL A 65 -12.86 -6.86 -5.28
N VAL A 66 -12.67 -6.71 -6.60
CA VAL A 66 -11.60 -5.93 -7.22
C VAL A 66 -12.23 -4.96 -8.21
N GLY A 67 -12.28 -3.69 -7.84
CA GLY A 67 -13.04 -2.65 -8.51
C GLY A 67 -14.38 -2.39 -7.81
N MET A 68 -14.33 -1.79 -6.62
CA MET A 68 -15.52 -1.27 -5.93
C MET A 68 -16.19 -0.17 -6.72
N THR A 69 -17.51 -0.06 -6.59
CA THR A 69 -18.24 1.12 -7.09
C THR A 69 -18.05 2.32 -6.16
N PRO A 70 -18.33 3.55 -6.62
CA PRO A 70 -18.29 4.73 -5.75
C PRO A 70 -19.18 4.60 -4.51
N GLU A 71 -20.35 3.94 -4.64
CA GLU A 71 -21.29 3.69 -3.55
C GLU A 71 -20.71 2.70 -2.53
N GLU A 72 -19.99 1.67 -2.98
CA GLU A 72 -19.28 0.72 -2.11
C GLU A 72 -18.14 1.39 -1.37
N ILE A 73 -17.36 2.27 -2.04
CA ILE A 73 -16.32 3.09 -1.40
C ILE A 73 -16.93 4.02 -0.35
N GLU A 74 -18.05 4.68 -0.67
CA GLU A 74 -18.80 5.53 0.26
C GLU A 74 -19.22 4.76 1.51
N GLU A 75 -19.73 3.52 1.33
CA GLU A 75 -20.17 2.68 2.43
C GLU A 75 -18.98 2.20 3.28
N PHE A 76 -17.83 1.89 2.67
CA PHE A 76 -16.58 1.61 3.41
C PHE A 76 -16.16 2.80 4.27
N GLY A 77 -16.26 4.00 3.73
CA GLY A 77 -15.91 5.23 4.44
C GLY A 77 -16.82 5.50 5.62
N LYS A 78 -18.15 5.38 5.44
CA LYS A 78 -19.15 5.58 6.50
C LYS A 78 -19.04 4.58 7.63
N ARG A 79 -18.86 3.30 7.31
CA ARG A 79 -18.69 2.23 8.30
C ARG A 79 -17.36 2.33 9.03
N GLY A 80 -16.32 2.82 8.36
CA GLY A 80 -15.01 3.09 8.96
C GLY A 80 -14.48 1.92 9.78
N LEU A 81 -14.11 2.18 11.03
CA LEU A 81 -13.53 1.20 11.95
C LEU A 81 -14.43 -0.02 12.26
N SER A 82 -15.72 0.03 11.94
CA SER A 82 -16.61 -1.14 12.11
C SER A 82 -16.33 -2.24 11.08
N ILE A 83 -15.65 -1.93 9.97
CA ILE A 83 -15.20 -2.93 8.99
C ILE A 83 -13.87 -3.52 9.47
N PRO A 84 -13.78 -4.84 9.70
CA PRO A 84 -12.53 -5.47 10.13
C PRO A 84 -11.40 -5.24 9.14
N LYS A 85 -10.20 -4.94 9.64
CA LYS A 85 -8.96 -4.96 8.88
C LYS A 85 -8.58 -6.40 8.58
N VAL A 86 -8.46 -6.75 7.29
CA VAL A 86 -8.28 -8.12 6.80
C VAL A 86 -6.90 -8.29 6.21
N SER A 87 -6.10 -9.18 6.79
CA SER A 87 -4.86 -9.68 6.24
C SER A 87 -5.04 -11.13 5.75
N ARG A 88 -4.01 -11.74 5.18
CA ARG A 88 -4.05 -13.09 4.59
C ARG A 88 -4.82 -14.10 5.44
N ARG A 89 -4.51 -14.20 6.74
CA ARG A 89 -5.12 -15.17 7.67
C ARG A 89 -6.60 -14.91 7.93
N ASP A 90 -7.07 -13.68 7.74
CA ASP A 90 -8.45 -13.29 8.04
C ASP A 90 -9.40 -13.57 6.86
N ILE A 91 -8.88 -13.64 5.63
CA ILE A 91 -9.67 -13.83 4.40
C ILE A 91 -10.67 -14.99 4.51
N PRO A 92 -10.28 -16.22 4.87
CA PRO A 92 -11.22 -17.35 4.91
C PRO A 92 -12.32 -17.16 5.96
N VAL A 93 -12.01 -16.50 7.08
CA VAL A 93 -12.98 -16.23 8.16
C VAL A 93 -14.01 -15.20 7.70
N ILE A 94 -13.56 -14.10 7.09
CA ILE A 94 -14.45 -13.03 6.61
C ILE A 94 -15.37 -13.55 5.51
N ILE A 95 -14.85 -14.35 4.58
CA ILE A 95 -15.63 -14.94 3.50
C ILE A 95 -16.66 -15.93 4.05
N ALA A 96 -16.24 -16.85 4.93
CA ALA A 96 -17.14 -17.86 5.51
C ALA A 96 -18.29 -17.24 6.32
N ASN A 97 -18.01 -16.16 7.02
CA ASN A 97 -19.00 -15.42 7.81
C ASN A 97 -19.85 -14.43 7.00
N LYS A 98 -19.64 -14.35 5.68
CA LYS A 98 -20.32 -13.40 4.79
C LYS A 98 -20.23 -11.96 5.32
N SER A 99 -19.05 -11.58 5.81
CA SER A 99 -18.80 -10.28 6.43
C SER A 99 -18.09 -9.32 5.47
N TRP A 100 -18.05 -8.06 5.86
CA TRP A 100 -17.23 -7.04 5.20
C TRP A 100 -15.79 -7.10 5.70
N GLY A 101 -14.83 -6.70 4.83
CA GLY A 101 -13.42 -6.70 5.17
C GLY A 101 -12.62 -5.66 4.39
N ALA A 102 -11.90 -4.80 5.11
CA ALA A 102 -10.99 -3.83 4.53
C ALA A 102 -9.65 -4.48 4.24
N SER A 103 -9.24 -4.47 2.96
CA SER A 103 -8.02 -5.15 2.52
C SER A 103 -6.76 -4.40 2.94
N THR A 104 -5.81 -5.10 3.57
CA THR A 104 -4.42 -4.64 3.76
C THR A 104 -3.63 -4.79 2.47
N VAL A 105 -2.37 -4.33 2.45
CA VAL A 105 -1.45 -4.58 1.32
C VAL A 105 -1.43 -6.07 0.96
N ALA A 106 -1.21 -6.97 1.92
CA ALA A 106 -1.21 -8.42 1.69
C ALA A 106 -2.52 -8.91 1.04
N THR A 107 -3.67 -8.55 1.60
CA THR A 107 -4.96 -8.97 1.05
C THR A 107 -5.20 -8.38 -0.33
N THR A 108 -4.84 -7.11 -0.54
CA THR A 108 -4.97 -6.44 -1.84
C THR A 108 -4.15 -7.14 -2.91
N MET A 109 -2.89 -7.49 -2.62
CA MET A 109 -2.04 -8.26 -3.55
C MET A 109 -2.68 -9.61 -3.91
N ILE A 110 -3.16 -10.37 -2.91
CA ILE A 110 -3.79 -11.68 -3.13
C ILE A 110 -5.01 -11.57 -4.05
N LEU A 111 -5.91 -10.62 -3.77
CA LEU A 111 -7.15 -10.47 -4.51
C LEU A 111 -6.90 -9.88 -5.90
N ALA A 112 -5.99 -8.92 -6.02
CA ALA A 112 -5.54 -8.35 -7.29
C ALA A 112 -4.98 -9.43 -8.22
N ALA A 113 -4.01 -10.22 -7.74
CA ALA A 113 -3.43 -11.33 -8.50
C ALA A 113 -4.48 -12.36 -8.96
N LYS A 114 -5.46 -12.69 -8.08
CA LYS A 114 -6.58 -13.59 -8.43
C LYS A 114 -7.51 -13.03 -9.50
N ALA A 115 -7.61 -11.71 -9.62
CA ALA A 115 -8.36 -11.03 -10.67
C ALA A 115 -7.55 -10.82 -11.97
N GLY A 116 -6.22 -11.07 -11.95
CA GLY A 116 -5.32 -10.80 -13.07
C GLY A 116 -4.78 -9.36 -13.08
N VAL A 117 -4.89 -8.63 -11.96
CA VAL A 117 -4.32 -7.29 -11.80
C VAL A 117 -2.87 -7.40 -11.32
N GLU A 118 -1.96 -6.76 -12.03
CA GLU A 118 -0.52 -6.91 -11.85
C GLU A 118 0.16 -5.72 -11.16
N PHE A 119 -0.55 -4.60 -11.01
CA PHE A 119 -0.06 -3.37 -10.40
C PHE A 119 -0.93 -2.94 -9.23
N PHE A 120 -0.28 -2.51 -8.16
CA PHE A 120 -0.94 -2.02 -6.95
C PHE A 120 -0.25 -0.77 -6.44
N VAL A 121 -1.02 0.26 -6.14
CA VAL A 121 -0.53 1.52 -5.56
C VAL A 121 -1.06 1.68 -4.15
N THR A 122 -0.16 2.04 -3.23
CA THR A 122 -0.50 2.33 -1.83
C THR A 122 0.36 3.48 -1.29
N GLY A 123 0.06 3.94 -0.10
CA GLY A 123 0.90 4.92 0.59
C GLY A 123 2.23 4.34 1.04
N GLY A 124 2.18 3.19 1.72
CA GLY A 124 3.36 2.49 2.21
C GLY A 124 3.02 1.10 2.73
N ILE A 125 3.97 0.19 2.58
CA ILE A 125 3.84 -1.19 3.03
C ILE A 125 3.99 -1.31 4.54
N GLY A 126 3.49 -2.41 5.10
CA GLY A 126 3.91 -2.92 6.40
C GLY A 126 5.32 -3.51 6.33
N GLY A 127 5.92 -3.75 7.47
CA GLY A 127 7.29 -4.24 7.57
C GLY A 127 7.53 -4.86 8.94
N VAL A 128 8.78 -4.82 9.37
CA VAL A 128 9.21 -5.26 10.71
C VAL A 128 8.90 -4.16 11.71
N HIS A 129 8.14 -4.46 12.77
CA HIS A 129 7.89 -3.51 13.84
C HIS A 129 9.13 -3.32 14.71
N ARG A 130 9.29 -2.13 15.29
CA ARG A 130 10.39 -1.87 16.24
C ARG A 130 10.23 -2.81 17.44
N GLY A 131 11.32 -3.42 17.90
CA GLY A 131 11.28 -4.46 18.93
C GLY A 131 10.85 -5.85 18.47
N ALA A 132 10.79 -6.08 17.15
CA ALA A 132 10.41 -7.37 16.59
C ALA A 132 11.36 -8.52 16.97
N GLU A 133 12.58 -8.24 17.36
CA GLU A 133 13.52 -9.24 17.90
C GLU A 133 13.01 -9.93 19.17
N THR A 134 12.05 -9.33 19.85
CA THR A 134 11.39 -9.92 21.04
C THR A 134 9.93 -10.29 20.82
N THR A 135 9.23 -9.54 19.94
CA THR A 135 7.79 -9.70 19.71
C THR A 135 7.45 -10.57 18.51
N PHE A 136 8.38 -10.69 17.56
CA PHE A 136 8.16 -11.24 16.22
C PHE A 136 7.01 -10.57 15.46
N ASP A 137 6.70 -9.29 15.77
CA ASP A 137 5.66 -8.54 15.06
C ASP A 137 6.19 -8.07 13.69
N ILE A 138 5.93 -8.91 12.69
CA ILE A 138 6.33 -8.72 11.29
C ILE A 138 5.06 -8.78 10.43
N SER A 139 4.91 -7.80 9.54
CA SER A 139 3.75 -7.71 8.66
C SER A 139 3.69 -8.85 7.65
N ALA A 140 2.49 -9.39 7.44
CA ALA A 140 2.23 -10.34 6.35
C ALA A 140 2.41 -9.73 4.96
N ASP A 141 2.52 -8.40 4.84
CA ASP A 141 2.80 -7.73 3.57
C ASP A 141 4.14 -8.20 2.98
N LEU A 142 5.16 -8.45 3.83
CA LEU A 142 6.45 -8.94 3.39
C LEU A 142 6.37 -10.37 2.85
N GLU A 143 5.50 -11.22 3.43
CA GLU A 143 5.23 -12.57 2.90
C GLU A 143 4.60 -12.50 1.51
N GLU A 144 3.61 -11.62 1.31
CA GLU A 144 2.94 -11.52 0.02
C GLU A 144 3.83 -10.89 -1.04
N LEU A 145 4.67 -9.92 -0.68
CA LEU A 145 5.69 -9.39 -1.61
C LEU A 145 6.64 -10.48 -2.10
N GLY A 146 7.00 -11.44 -1.23
CA GLY A 146 7.82 -12.59 -1.62
C GLY A 146 7.10 -13.67 -2.44
N ASN A 147 5.76 -13.74 -2.37
CA ASN A 147 5.01 -14.89 -2.92
C ASN A 147 4.02 -14.51 -4.03
N THR A 148 3.58 -13.27 -4.09
CA THR A 148 2.48 -12.85 -4.98
C THR A 148 3.00 -11.93 -6.08
N ASN A 149 2.81 -12.31 -7.32
CA ASN A 149 3.37 -11.63 -8.49
C ASN A 149 2.58 -10.35 -8.84
N VAL A 150 2.67 -9.34 -7.96
CA VAL A 150 2.09 -8.00 -8.14
C VAL A 150 3.18 -6.97 -7.86
N THR A 151 3.34 -6.01 -8.76
CA THR A 151 4.24 -4.87 -8.57
C THR A 151 3.57 -3.84 -7.67
N VAL A 152 4.22 -3.49 -6.57
CA VAL A 152 3.71 -2.54 -5.58
C VAL A 152 4.48 -1.23 -5.66
N ILE A 153 3.77 -0.12 -5.87
CA ILE A 153 4.34 1.23 -5.87
C ILE A 153 3.89 1.96 -4.61
N CYS A 154 4.84 2.47 -3.83
CA CYS A 154 4.58 3.13 -2.54
C CYS A 154 5.69 4.09 -2.14
N ALA A 155 5.51 4.83 -1.05
CA ALA A 155 6.57 5.70 -0.49
C ALA A 155 7.50 4.96 0.50
N GLY A 156 7.76 3.67 0.25
CA GLY A 156 8.54 2.80 1.12
C GLY A 156 7.69 2.12 2.20
N ALA A 157 8.35 1.58 3.23
CA ALA A 157 7.65 1.09 4.41
C ALA A 157 7.21 2.27 5.30
N LYS A 158 6.10 2.07 6.06
CA LYS A 158 5.61 3.11 6.97
C LYS A 158 6.69 3.52 7.97
N ALA A 159 6.85 4.82 8.20
CA ALA A 159 7.94 5.41 9.02
C ALA A 159 8.00 4.92 10.48
N ILE A 160 6.90 4.35 10.97
CA ILE A 160 6.79 3.76 12.31
C ILE A 160 7.53 2.42 12.46
N LEU A 161 8.01 1.84 11.36
CA LEU A 161 8.64 0.52 11.29
C LEU A 161 10.16 0.58 11.43
N ASP A 162 10.77 -0.57 11.61
CA ASP A 162 12.21 -0.78 11.55
C ASP A 162 12.62 -0.99 10.08
N LEU A 163 13.02 0.10 9.42
CA LEU A 163 13.32 0.10 7.99
C LEU A 163 14.51 -0.82 7.63
N PRO A 164 15.63 -0.80 8.39
CA PRO A 164 16.75 -1.72 8.14
C PRO A 164 16.32 -3.19 8.15
N LYS A 165 15.63 -3.64 9.21
CA LYS A 165 15.17 -5.03 9.31
C LYS A 165 14.12 -5.37 8.24
N THR A 166 13.33 -4.39 7.81
CA THR A 166 12.35 -4.57 6.72
C THR A 166 13.07 -4.86 5.40
N LEU A 167 14.15 -4.14 5.09
CA LEU A 167 14.98 -4.40 3.91
C LEU A 167 15.62 -5.80 3.95
N GLU A 168 16.18 -6.22 5.10
CA GLU A 168 16.77 -7.56 5.27
C GLU A 168 15.76 -8.68 5.02
N ILE A 169 14.52 -8.53 5.46
CA ILE A 169 13.46 -9.50 5.18
C ILE A 169 13.10 -9.50 3.69
N LEU A 170 13.01 -8.34 3.04
CA LEU A 170 12.73 -8.24 1.60
C LEU A 170 13.84 -8.89 0.77
N GLU A 171 15.10 -8.66 1.12
CA GLU A 171 16.26 -9.33 0.50
C GLU A 171 16.18 -10.85 0.64
N THR A 172 15.96 -11.34 1.87
CA THR A 172 15.82 -12.80 2.14
C THR A 172 14.70 -13.43 1.32
N LYS A 173 13.62 -12.68 1.04
CA LYS A 173 12.49 -13.14 0.22
C LYS A 173 12.69 -12.93 -1.28
N GLY A 174 13.81 -12.37 -1.69
CA GLY A 174 14.14 -12.12 -3.11
C GLY A 174 13.25 -11.04 -3.76
N VAL A 175 12.75 -10.10 -2.97
CA VAL A 175 11.93 -8.99 -3.46
C VAL A 175 12.82 -7.83 -3.89
N PRO A 176 12.90 -7.47 -5.18
CA PRO A 176 13.64 -6.30 -5.62
C PRO A 176 13.04 -5.02 -5.03
N VAL A 177 13.85 -4.18 -4.39
CA VAL A 177 13.47 -2.88 -3.84
C VAL A 177 14.08 -1.79 -4.72
N LEU A 178 13.26 -1.24 -5.61
CA LEU A 178 13.69 -0.27 -6.63
C LEU A 178 13.28 1.15 -6.23
N GLY A 179 14.14 2.12 -6.44
CA GLY A 179 13.86 3.53 -6.14
C GLY A 179 13.53 4.32 -7.40
N PHE A 180 12.32 4.85 -7.54
CA PHE A 180 11.98 5.69 -8.68
C PHE A 180 12.65 7.07 -8.53
N GLN A 181 13.62 7.35 -9.40
CA GLN A 181 14.44 8.56 -9.42
C GLN A 181 15.16 8.85 -8.07
N THR A 182 15.40 7.81 -7.29
CA THR A 182 16.15 7.90 -6.02
C THR A 182 17.01 6.65 -5.84
N ASP A 183 18.20 6.81 -5.29
CA ASP A 183 19.10 5.74 -4.85
C ASP A 183 18.95 5.41 -3.36
N GLU A 184 18.08 6.15 -2.68
CA GLU A 184 17.81 6.04 -1.25
C GLU A 184 16.37 5.65 -0.98
N LEU A 185 16.15 4.71 -0.05
CA LEU A 185 14.80 4.29 0.35
C LEU A 185 14.05 5.49 0.97
N PRO A 186 12.91 5.90 0.43
CA PRO A 186 12.07 6.90 1.08
C PRO A 186 11.45 6.33 2.37
N ALA A 187 11.29 7.19 3.39
CA ALA A 187 10.78 6.82 4.70
C ALA A 187 9.36 7.36 4.94
N PHE A 188 8.48 7.16 3.98
CA PHE A 188 7.07 7.52 4.02
C PHE A 188 6.86 9.06 4.10
N TYR A 189 7.02 9.66 5.30
CA TYR A 189 6.87 11.11 5.49
C TYR A 189 8.07 11.92 5.02
N THR A 190 9.19 11.27 4.78
CA THR A 190 10.43 11.91 4.35
C THR A 190 10.98 11.25 3.08
N ARG A 191 11.66 12.05 2.26
CA ARG A 191 12.23 11.59 0.99
C ARG A 191 13.40 10.64 1.18
N LYS A 192 14.02 10.63 2.35
CA LYS A 192 15.26 9.93 2.65
C LYS A 192 15.20 9.21 4.00
N SER A 193 15.87 8.08 4.08
CA SER A 193 16.02 7.27 5.30
C SER A 193 17.48 7.02 5.71
N GLY A 194 18.45 7.38 4.87
CA GLY A 194 19.85 6.99 5.02
C GLY A 194 20.16 5.57 4.52
N LEU A 195 19.14 4.84 4.03
CA LEU A 195 19.27 3.46 3.53
C LEU A 195 19.21 3.45 2.00
N LYS A 196 20.01 2.62 1.35
CA LYS A 196 19.99 2.49 -0.10
C LYS A 196 18.90 1.55 -0.57
N VAL A 197 18.43 1.75 -1.80
CA VAL A 197 17.65 0.78 -2.56
C VAL A 197 18.59 -0.10 -3.39
N ASP A 198 18.08 -1.24 -3.90
CA ASP A 198 18.89 -2.17 -4.69
C ASP A 198 19.29 -1.56 -6.05
N HIS A 199 18.36 -0.80 -6.66
CA HIS A 199 18.61 -0.16 -7.95
C HIS A 199 17.76 1.12 -8.08
N LYS A 200 18.37 2.17 -8.63
CA LYS A 200 17.69 3.42 -8.98
C LYS A 200 17.10 3.32 -10.38
N LEU A 201 15.81 3.54 -10.50
CA LEU A 201 15.11 3.65 -11.79
C LEU A 201 15.18 5.09 -12.29
N GLU A 202 15.58 5.28 -13.56
CA GLU A 202 15.64 6.60 -14.18
C GLU A 202 14.38 6.93 -14.98
N SER A 203 13.60 5.90 -15.41
CA SER A 203 12.41 6.09 -16.24
C SER A 203 11.33 5.04 -15.95
N TYR A 204 10.10 5.33 -16.40
CA TYR A 204 8.98 4.37 -16.36
C TYR A 204 9.25 3.15 -17.25
N ALA A 205 9.89 3.37 -18.41
CA ALA A 205 10.23 2.28 -19.35
C ALA A 205 11.23 1.30 -18.71
N GLU A 206 12.27 1.79 -18.03
CA GLU A 206 13.22 0.95 -17.32
C GLU A 206 12.53 0.10 -16.25
N ALA A 207 11.60 0.69 -15.50
CA ALA A 207 10.79 -0.05 -14.52
C ALA A 207 10.01 -1.19 -15.19
N ALA A 208 9.36 -0.92 -16.32
CA ALA A 208 8.61 -1.90 -17.09
C ALA A 208 9.51 -3.03 -17.59
N GLU A 209 10.69 -2.71 -18.15
CA GLU A 209 11.67 -3.70 -18.62
C GLU A 209 12.15 -4.63 -17.51
N ILE A 210 12.44 -4.10 -16.31
CA ILE A 210 12.84 -4.91 -15.14
C ILE A 210 11.70 -5.84 -14.70
N ILE A 211 10.45 -5.36 -14.69
CA ILE A 211 9.29 -6.18 -14.34
C ILE A 211 9.11 -7.31 -15.37
N HIS A 212 9.23 -7.01 -16.67
CA HIS A 212 9.20 -8.04 -17.73
C HIS A 212 10.31 -9.06 -17.56
N ALA A 213 11.57 -8.62 -17.39
CA ALA A 213 12.70 -9.51 -17.22
C ALA A 213 12.52 -10.46 -16.04
N LYS A 214 12.00 -9.98 -14.90
CA LYS A 214 11.68 -10.82 -13.73
C LYS A 214 10.65 -11.90 -14.06
N ARG A 215 9.58 -11.52 -14.77
CA ARG A 215 8.47 -12.42 -15.13
C ARG A 215 8.88 -13.44 -16.18
N ASP A 216 9.60 -13.01 -17.22
CA ASP A 216 10.11 -13.85 -18.29
C ASP A 216 11.11 -14.90 -17.77
N PHE A 217 11.88 -14.54 -16.74
CA PHE A 217 12.76 -15.46 -16.04
C PHE A 217 12.01 -16.47 -15.16
N GLY A 218 10.73 -16.23 -14.89
CA GLY A 218 9.89 -17.12 -14.09
C GLY A 218 10.11 -17.01 -12.58
N LEU A 219 10.58 -15.86 -12.09
CA LEU A 219 10.72 -15.61 -10.66
C LEU A 219 9.37 -15.22 -10.04
N ASP A 220 8.97 -15.96 -9.03
CA ASP A 220 7.78 -15.64 -8.23
C ASP A 220 7.96 -14.37 -7.36
N GLY A 221 6.86 -13.92 -6.78
CA GLY A 221 6.83 -12.73 -5.92
C GLY A 221 6.72 -11.41 -6.67
N GLY A 222 6.49 -10.35 -5.91
CA GLY A 222 6.32 -9.00 -6.42
C GLY A 222 7.63 -8.25 -6.68
N VAL A 223 7.47 -7.01 -7.11
CA VAL A 223 8.51 -5.98 -7.17
C VAL A 223 8.04 -4.81 -6.32
N LEU A 224 8.91 -4.29 -5.47
CA LEU A 224 8.62 -3.09 -4.67
C LEU A 224 9.29 -1.88 -5.31
N ILE A 225 8.49 -0.97 -5.85
CA ILE A 225 8.97 0.31 -6.39
C ILE A 225 8.67 1.40 -5.36
N THR A 226 9.72 2.02 -4.86
CA THR A 226 9.62 3.08 -3.85
C THR A 226 9.74 4.45 -4.52
N ASN A 227 8.76 5.30 -4.29
CA ASN A 227 8.62 6.62 -4.89
C ASN A 227 8.60 7.69 -3.79
N PRO A 228 9.59 8.60 -3.73
CA PRO A 228 9.65 9.61 -2.68
C PRO A 228 8.43 10.54 -2.70
N ILE A 229 7.96 10.91 -1.50
CA ILE A 229 6.95 11.96 -1.34
C ILE A 229 7.39 13.24 -2.08
N PRO A 230 6.47 14.03 -2.69
CA PRO A 230 6.82 15.33 -3.26
C PRO A 230 7.50 16.23 -2.23
N GLU A 231 8.47 17.02 -2.66
CA GLU A 231 9.36 17.77 -1.75
C GLU A 231 8.59 18.75 -0.86
N GLU A 232 7.58 19.42 -1.41
CA GLU A 232 6.74 20.39 -0.71
C GLU A 232 5.91 19.78 0.44
N TYR A 233 5.69 18.45 0.42
CA TYR A 233 4.94 17.73 1.45
C TYR A 233 5.84 16.85 2.32
N SER A 234 7.15 16.86 2.06
CA SER A 234 8.13 16.13 2.89
C SER A 234 8.26 16.80 4.25
N MET A 235 8.23 15.99 5.30
CA MET A 235 8.44 16.48 6.66
C MET A 235 9.93 16.55 6.99
N ASP A 236 10.29 17.38 7.99
CA ASP A 236 11.63 17.37 8.56
C ASP A 236 11.91 16.03 9.26
N THR A 237 13.05 15.41 8.93
CA THR A 237 13.37 14.04 9.35
C THR A 237 13.53 13.93 10.87
N ASP A 238 14.21 14.88 11.50
CA ASP A 238 14.47 14.81 12.94
C ASP A 238 13.19 15.09 13.74
N ALA A 239 12.41 16.07 13.29
CA ALA A 239 11.14 16.42 13.92
C ALA A 239 10.14 15.26 13.84
N ILE A 240 9.96 14.62 12.66
CA ILE A 240 9.01 13.52 12.53
C ILE A 240 9.46 12.26 13.28
N ASN A 241 10.75 11.96 13.32
CA ASN A 241 11.27 10.85 14.11
C ASN A 241 11.01 11.03 15.61
N ALA A 242 11.21 12.23 16.16
CA ALA A 242 10.89 12.51 17.55
C ALA A 242 9.41 12.32 17.87
N VAL A 243 8.52 12.69 16.93
CA VAL A 243 7.07 12.46 17.05
C VAL A 243 6.74 10.98 17.04
N ILE A 244 7.35 10.21 16.12
CA ILE A 244 7.16 8.77 16.01
C ILE A 244 7.62 8.07 17.31
N ASP A 245 8.79 8.41 17.82
CA ASP A 245 9.31 7.83 19.05
C ASP A 245 8.38 8.09 20.25
N SER A 246 7.85 9.30 20.35
CA SER A 246 6.84 9.65 21.37
C SER A 246 5.56 8.84 21.23
N ALA A 247 5.06 8.66 19.99
CA ALA A 247 3.86 7.89 19.74
C ALA A 247 4.04 6.40 20.04
N ILE A 248 5.22 5.83 19.72
CA ILE A 248 5.56 4.43 20.04
C ILE A 248 5.62 4.23 21.56
N LYS A 249 6.24 5.14 22.28
CA LYS A 249 6.29 5.09 23.75
C LYS A 249 4.88 5.07 24.35
N GLU A 250 3.98 5.95 23.90
CA GLU A 250 2.59 5.97 24.37
C GLU A 250 1.84 4.68 23.99
N MET A 251 2.09 4.11 22.81
CA MET A 251 1.53 2.83 22.39
C MET A 251 1.93 1.69 23.34
N ASP A 252 3.21 1.63 23.70
CA ASP A 252 3.75 0.61 24.61
C ASP A 252 3.18 0.75 26.02
N GLU A 253 3.08 1.99 26.55
CA GLU A 253 2.47 2.28 27.84
C GLU A 253 0.99 1.86 27.90
N LYS A 254 0.26 1.95 26.79
CA LYS A 254 -1.13 1.51 26.65
C LYS A 254 -1.27 0.02 26.37
N GLY A 255 -0.19 -0.70 26.12
CA GLY A 255 -0.20 -2.13 25.82
C GLY A 255 -0.86 -2.49 24.49
N ILE A 256 -0.91 -1.57 23.51
CA ILE A 256 -1.50 -1.80 22.19
C ILE A 256 -0.58 -2.71 21.37
N LYS A 257 -1.15 -3.74 20.73
CA LYS A 257 -0.37 -4.78 20.03
C LYS A 257 -1.03 -5.23 18.72
N GLY A 258 -0.23 -5.83 17.83
CA GLY A 258 -0.68 -6.48 16.61
C GLY A 258 -1.34 -5.49 15.63
N LYS A 259 -2.48 -5.87 15.05
CA LYS A 259 -3.13 -5.09 13.98
C LYS A 259 -3.64 -3.70 14.40
N GLU A 260 -3.69 -3.39 15.68
CA GLU A 260 -4.09 -2.09 16.21
C GLU A 260 -2.92 -1.07 16.28
N CYS A 261 -1.66 -1.54 16.25
CA CYS A 261 -0.48 -0.68 16.33
C CYS A 261 -0.47 0.41 15.24
N THR A 262 -0.57 0.01 13.99
CA THR A 262 -0.47 0.97 12.86
C THR A 262 -1.60 2.03 12.88
N PRO A 263 -2.89 1.71 13.02
CA PRO A 263 -3.94 2.71 13.13
C PRO A 263 -3.72 3.67 14.29
N PHE A 264 -3.36 3.16 15.47
CA PHE A 264 -3.06 3.98 16.63
C PHE A 264 -1.91 4.97 16.38
N LEU A 265 -0.78 4.46 15.88
CA LEU A 265 0.40 5.27 15.63
C LEU A 265 0.15 6.37 14.60
N LEU A 266 -0.51 6.04 13.47
CA LEU A 266 -0.84 7.04 12.44
C LEU A 266 -1.79 8.13 12.98
N ALA A 267 -2.81 7.75 13.74
CA ALA A 267 -3.72 8.71 14.37
C ALA A 267 -3.01 9.61 15.39
N LYS A 268 -2.14 9.03 16.22
CA LYS A 268 -1.37 9.77 17.22
C LYS A 268 -0.36 10.74 16.60
N ILE A 269 0.34 10.30 15.56
CA ILE A 269 1.24 11.16 14.79
C ILE A 269 0.48 12.31 14.14
N ALA A 270 -0.71 12.06 13.58
CA ALA A 270 -1.55 13.11 13.01
C ALA A 270 -2.00 14.13 14.07
N GLU A 271 -2.37 13.66 15.27
CA GLU A 271 -2.71 14.52 16.42
C GLU A 271 -1.53 15.42 16.80
N ILE A 272 -0.35 14.85 17.03
CA ILE A 272 0.85 15.59 17.46
C ILE A 272 1.31 16.61 16.40
N THR A 273 1.20 16.26 15.12
CA THR A 273 1.61 17.12 14.00
C THR A 273 0.55 18.12 13.57
N GLY A 274 -0.60 18.18 14.26
CA GLY A 274 -1.71 19.06 13.88
C GLY A 274 -2.26 18.79 12.48
N GLY A 275 -2.30 17.53 12.06
CA GLY A 275 -2.81 17.08 10.76
C GLY A 275 -1.79 17.10 9.61
N LYS A 276 -0.59 17.67 9.78
CA LYS A 276 0.41 17.75 8.71
C LYS A 276 0.83 16.37 8.18
N SER A 277 1.00 15.39 9.06
CA SER A 277 1.35 14.03 8.64
C SER A 277 0.23 13.34 7.85
N LEU A 278 -1.03 13.68 8.11
CA LEU A 278 -2.16 13.19 7.32
C LEU A 278 -2.15 13.82 5.92
N GLU A 279 -1.88 15.11 5.80
CA GLU A 279 -1.70 15.77 4.51
C GLU A 279 -0.56 15.13 3.71
N SER A 280 0.63 14.95 4.32
CA SER A 280 1.75 14.24 3.70
C SER A 280 1.35 12.85 3.22
N ASN A 281 0.61 12.07 4.03
CA ASN A 281 0.13 10.74 3.65
C ASN A 281 -0.83 10.79 2.44
N ILE A 282 -1.71 11.75 2.36
CA ILE A 282 -2.61 11.93 1.21
C ILE A 282 -1.80 12.24 -0.05
N GLN A 283 -0.86 13.18 0.02
CA GLN A 283 -0.09 13.62 -1.14
C GLN A 283 0.89 12.54 -1.66
N LEU A 284 1.50 11.75 -0.77
CA LEU A 284 2.34 10.63 -1.23
C LEU A 284 1.52 9.56 -1.96
N VAL A 285 0.27 9.29 -1.54
CA VAL A 285 -0.61 8.34 -2.25
C VAL A 285 -0.98 8.88 -3.63
N PHE A 286 -1.31 10.17 -3.75
CA PHE A 286 -1.59 10.81 -5.04
C PHE A 286 -0.39 10.72 -6.00
N ASN A 287 0.81 11.01 -5.51
CA ASN A 287 2.03 10.89 -6.28
C ASN A 287 2.32 9.44 -6.71
N ASN A 288 2.13 8.48 -5.80
CA ASN A 288 2.29 7.06 -6.11
C ASN A 288 1.29 6.58 -7.17
N ALA A 289 0.04 7.08 -7.13
CA ALA A 289 -0.98 6.75 -8.11
C ALA A 289 -0.60 7.23 -9.52
N ALA A 290 -0.09 8.45 -9.64
CA ALA A 290 0.39 8.99 -10.90
C ALA A 290 1.58 8.18 -11.44
N VAL A 291 2.63 8.00 -10.64
CA VAL A 291 3.85 7.27 -11.04
C VAL A 291 3.55 5.80 -11.34
N GLY A 292 2.77 5.13 -10.50
CA GLY A 292 2.42 3.72 -10.68
C GLY A 292 1.59 3.48 -11.95
N THR A 293 0.71 4.42 -12.29
CA THR A 293 -0.07 4.33 -13.53
C THR A 293 0.82 4.51 -14.77
N GLU A 294 1.76 5.46 -14.75
CA GLU A 294 2.69 5.64 -15.86
C GLU A 294 3.60 4.41 -16.06
N ILE A 295 4.10 3.80 -14.99
CA ILE A 295 4.87 2.54 -15.07
C ILE A 295 4.02 1.42 -15.68
N ALA A 296 2.78 1.25 -15.22
CA ALA A 296 1.89 0.24 -15.75
C ALA A 296 1.58 0.45 -17.24
N LYS A 297 1.39 1.71 -17.69
CA LYS A 297 1.22 2.02 -19.12
C LYS A 297 2.42 1.63 -19.96
N GLU A 298 3.64 1.87 -19.47
CA GLU A 298 4.85 1.42 -20.19
C GLU A 298 4.90 -0.11 -20.27
N TYR A 299 4.53 -0.79 -19.20
CA TYR A 299 4.50 -2.25 -19.15
C TYR A 299 3.52 -2.88 -20.14
N TYR A 300 2.38 -2.25 -20.41
CA TYR A 300 1.35 -2.77 -21.32
C TYR A 300 1.49 -2.24 -22.78
N LYS A 301 2.58 -1.57 -23.14
CA LYS A 301 2.88 -1.20 -24.54
C LYS A 301 3.36 -2.38 -25.36
#